data_f0ddb6827ec7401b24b7f216b3def815
#
_entry.id   f0ddb6827ec7401b24b7f216b3def815
#
_cell.length_a   1.000
_cell.length_b   1.000
_cell.length_c   1.000
_cell.angle_alpha   90.00
_cell.angle_beta   90.00
_cell.angle_gamma   90.00
#
_symmetry.space_group_name_H-M   'P 1'
#
loop_
_entity.id
_entity.type
_entity.pdbx_description
1 polymer ?
#
loop_
_entity_poly.entity_id
_entity_poly.type
_entity_poly.pdbx_seq_one_letter_code
_entity_poly.pdbx_strand_id
1 'polypeptide(L)'
;MKDAGKVEFATTSFVRGLTFENAIVIIDECQNMTFHELDSIITRSGNNCRLLFCGDFNQSDLGRKSGITEFMDILYKMKSFCMIEFDQNDIVRSGLVREYILAKNDLPDEYTEFWRDNTEHYEEQFEEQQEKSEGFLENLKLF
;
A
#
# COMPACT_ATOMS: atom_id res chain seq x y z
N MET A 1 -1.74 8.51 37.44
CA MET A 1 -1.31 7.26 36.81
C MET A 1 -1.13 7.58 35.34
N LYS A 2 0.11 7.56 34.83
CA LYS A 2 0.35 7.68 33.37
C LYS A 2 -0.03 6.33 32.79
N ASP A 3 -1.06 6.28 31.94
CA ASP A 3 -1.39 5.08 31.19
C ASP A 3 -0.20 4.72 30.31
N ALA A 4 0.49 3.66 30.68
CA ALA A 4 1.59 3.15 29.91
C ALA A 4 1.03 2.52 28.62
N GLY A 5 1.48 3.01 27.49
CA GLY A 5 1.27 2.35 26.20
C GLY A 5 -0.09 2.61 25.56
N LYS A 6 -0.53 3.85 25.47
CA LYS A 6 -1.71 4.20 24.69
C LYS A 6 -1.38 4.22 23.19
N VAL A 7 -2.06 3.39 22.43
CA VAL A 7 -2.08 3.45 20.97
C VAL A 7 -3.29 4.27 20.55
N GLU A 8 -3.04 5.28 19.72
CA GLU A 8 -4.08 6.13 19.16
C GLU A 8 -4.10 5.98 17.64
N PHE A 9 -5.29 5.86 17.07
CA PHE A 9 -5.49 5.87 15.63
C PHE A 9 -6.06 7.23 15.23
N ALA A 10 -5.48 7.83 14.21
CA ALA A 10 -5.90 9.12 13.70
C ALA A 10 -5.95 9.10 12.17
N THR A 11 -6.86 9.87 11.60
CA THR A 11 -6.85 10.17 10.16
C THR A 11 -6.05 11.45 9.91
N THR A 12 -5.57 11.63 8.68
CA THR A 12 -4.81 12.82 8.27
C THR A 12 -5.54 14.14 8.58
N SER A 13 -6.88 14.11 8.55
CA SER A 13 -7.71 15.28 8.89
C SER A 13 -7.58 15.72 10.34
N PHE A 14 -7.30 14.79 11.27
CA PHE A 14 -7.14 15.09 12.69
C PHE A 14 -5.73 15.55 13.08
N VAL A 15 -4.75 15.38 12.20
CA VAL A 15 -3.36 15.78 12.47
C VAL A 15 -3.20 17.29 12.48
N ARG A 16 -4.12 18.05 11.87
CA ARG A 16 -4.05 19.50 11.83
C ARG A 16 -4.19 20.09 13.23
N GLY A 17 -3.20 20.88 13.66
CA GLY A 17 -3.16 21.53 14.96
C GLY A 17 -2.56 20.69 16.10
N LEU A 18 -2.11 19.47 15.83
CA LEU A 18 -1.37 18.66 16.80
C LEU A 18 0.14 18.84 16.61
N THR A 19 0.88 18.63 17.71
CA THR A 19 2.33 18.42 17.67
C THR A 19 2.60 17.07 18.32
N PHE A 20 3.36 16.22 17.64
CA PHE A 20 3.72 14.90 18.15
C PHE A 20 4.97 15.03 19.03
N GLU A 21 4.85 14.74 20.30
CA GLU A 21 5.97 14.75 21.24
C GLU A 21 6.04 13.41 22.00
N ASN A 22 7.27 12.94 22.22
CA ASN A 22 7.50 11.68 22.92
C ASN A 22 6.69 10.51 22.34
N ALA A 23 6.65 10.41 21.00
CA ALA A 23 5.80 9.50 20.27
C ALA A 23 6.53 8.78 19.15
N ILE A 24 6.02 7.61 18.80
CA ILE A 24 6.29 6.94 17.53
C ILE A 24 5.05 7.10 16.68
N VAL A 25 5.18 7.74 15.53
CA VAL A 25 4.09 7.95 14.57
C VAL A 25 4.33 7.05 13.37
N ILE A 26 3.39 6.15 13.13
CA ILE A 26 3.42 5.25 11.98
C ILE A 26 2.41 5.76 10.96
N ILE A 27 2.88 6.05 9.78
CA ILE A 27 2.09 6.51 8.64
C ILE A 27 2.00 5.34 7.67
N ASP A 28 0.88 4.67 7.68
CA ASP A 28 0.61 3.51 6.84
C ASP A 28 0.01 3.93 5.50
N GLU A 29 0.29 3.16 4.42
CA GLU A 29 -0.17 3.44 3.05
C GLU A 29 0.19 4.85 2.57
N CYS A 30 1.36 5.35 2.94
CA CYS A 30 1.77 6.74 2.69
C CYS A 30 1.88 7.08 1.19
N GLN A 31 2.00 6.09 0.29
CA GLN A 31 1.97 6.29 -1.17
C GLN A 31 0.63 6.86 -1.67
N ASN A 32 -0.46 6.69 -0.90
CA ASN A 32 -1.79 7.21 -1.21
C ASN A 32 -2.05 8.60 -0.65
N MET A 33 -1.05 9.25 -0.08
CA MET A 33 -1.16 10.59 0.46
C MET A 33 -0.71 11.66 -0.54
N THR A 34 -1.33 12.82 -0.45
CA THR A 34 -0.87 14.01 -1.17
C THR A 34 0.39 14.58 -0.52
N PHE A 35 1.19 15.33 -1.29
CA PHE A 35 2.36 16.02 -0.74
C PHE A 35 2.03 16.89 0.48
N HIS A 36 0.92 17.60 0.44
CA HIS A 36 0.49 18.45 1.54
C HIS A 36 0.17 17.68 2.83
N GLU A 37 -0.34 16.47 2.73
CA GLU A 37 -0.60 15.62 3.89
C GLU A 37 0.70 15.10 4.48
N LEU A 38 1.63 14.62 3.63
CA LEU A 38 2.95 14.17 4.05
C LEU A 38 3.76 15.30 4.72
N ASP A 39 3.81 16.48 4.11
CA ASP A 39 4.43 17.68 4.64
C ASP A 39 3.80 18.10 5.99
N SER A 40 2.47 18.01 6.05
CA SER A 40 1.75 18.31 7.29
C SER A 40 2.13 17.41 8.45
N ILE A 41 2.44 16.13 8.21
CA ILE A 41 2.84 15.20 9.26
C ILE A 41 4.28 15.48 9.71
N ILE A 42 5.21 15.61 8.78
CA ILE A 42 6.62 15.78 9.11
C ILE A 42 6.87 17.10 9.86
N THR A 43 6.16 18.16 9.46
CA THR A 43 6.29 19.49 10.09
C THR A 43 5.66 19.56 11.49
N ARG A 44 4.95 18.53 11.92
CA ARG A 44 4.36 18.43 13.27
C ARG A 44 5.14 17.52 14.22
N SER A 45 6.24 16.95 13.78
CA SER A 45 7.11 16.20 14.69
C SER A 45 7.84 17.16 15.63
N GLY A 46 7.55 17.02 16.91
CA GLY A 46 8.22 17.76 17.99
C GLY A 46 9.36 16.95 18.61
N ASN A 47 9.68 17.25 19.84
CA ASN A 47 10.79 16.61 20.55
C ASN A 47 10.54 15.14 20.79
N ASN A 48 11.63 14.33 20.65
CA ASN A 48 11.60 12.89 20.90
C ASN A 48 10.50 12.17 20.11
N CYS A 49 10.27 12.57 18.87
CA CYS A 49 9.34 11.96 17.94
C CYS A 49 10.09 11.12 16.91
N ARG A 50 9.57 9.95 16.59
CA ARG A 50 10.04 9.11 15.49
C ARG A 50 8.91 8.92 14.49
N LEU A 51 9.21 9.16 13.22
CA LEU A 51 8.27 8.98 12.12
C LEU A 51 8.67 7.75 11.32
N LEU A 52 7.70 6.87 11.04
CA LEU A 52 7.83 5.72 10.16
C LEU A 52 6.83 5.89 9.03
N PHE A 53 7.32 6.14 7.82
CA PHE A 53 6.49 6.17 6.61
C PHE A 53 6.53 4.79 5.98
N CYS A 54 5.38 4.11 5.97
CA CYS A 54 5.22 2.76 5.46
C CYS A 54 4.34 2.82 4.21
N GLY A 55 4.77 2.16 3.15
CA GLY A 55 4.00 2.13 1.91
C GLY A 55 4.70 1.36 0.79
N ASP A 56 3.96 1.06 -0.25
CA ASP A 56 4.48 0.50 -1.50
C ASP A 56 4.49 1.60 -2.57
N PHE A 57 5.68 2.07 -2.90
CA PHE A 57 5.86 3.21 -3.82
C PHE A 57 5.59 2.84 -5.29
N ASN A 58 5.50 1.54 -5.60
CA ASN A 58 5.11 1.04 -6.91
C ASN A 58 3.58 1.00 -7.08
N GLN A 59 2.83 1.10 -5.98
CA GLN A 59 1.38 1.05 -5.97
C GLN A 59 0.82 2.35 -5.39
N SER A 60 0.34 3.25 -6.23
CA SER A 60 -0.34 4.46 -5.78
C SER A 60 -1.68 4.61 -6.49
N ASP A 61 -2.76 4.56 -5.73
CA ASP A 61 -4.12 4.80 -6.23
C ASP A 61 -4.32 6.24 -6.74
N LEU A 62 -3.49 7.17 -6.28
CA LEU A 62 -3.52 8.57 -6.69
C LEU A 62 -2.78 8.83 -8.01
N GLY A 63 -1.96 7.87 -8.47
CA GLY A 63 -1.13 8.02 -9.66
C GLY A 63 -0.32 9.32 -9.63
N ARG A 64 -0.46 10.17 -10.68
CA ARG A 64 0.26 11.46 -10.77
C ARG A 64 -0.11 12.51 -9.72
N LYS A 65 -1.18 12.29 -8.93
CA LYS A 65 -1.60 13.18 -7.84
C LYS A 65 -0.96 12.81 -6.51
N SER A 66 -0.32 11.66 -6.42
CA SER A 66 0.46 11.28 -5.26
C SER A 66 1.64 12.23 -5.09
N GLY A 67 1.81 12.74 -3.90
CA GLY A 67 2.96 13.57 -3.54
C GLY A 67 4.18 12.78 -3.10
N ILE A 68 4.12 11.44 -3.19
CA ILE A 68 5.14 10.57 -2.60
C ILE A 68 6.50 10.73 -3.27
N THR A 69 6.55 10.88 -4.60
CA THR A 69 7.82 11.01 -5.32
C THR A 69 8.57 12.27 -4.91
N GLU A 70 7.87 13.42 -4.91
CA GLU A 70 8.46 14.70 -4.50
C GLU A 70 8.89 14.65 -3.02
N PHE A 71 8.08 14.05 -2.18
CA PHE A 71 8.37 13.87 -0.76
C PHE A 71 9.61 13.00 -0.55
N MET A 72 9.74 11.90 -1.26
CA MET A 72 10.91 11.02 -1.24
C MET A 72 12.18 11.74 -1.67
N ASP A 73 12.13 12.56 -2.72
CA ASP A 73 13.25 13.37 -3.18
C ASP A 73 13.76 14.34 -2.10
N ILE A 74 12.87 14.81 -1.23
CA ILE A 74 13.23 15.63 -0.08
C ILE A 74 13.87 14.77 1.01
N LEU A 75 13.27 13.64 1.36
CA LEU A 75 13.78 12.74 2.40
C LEU A 75 15.18 12.20 2.08
N TYR A 76 15.47 11.88 0.82
CA TYR A 76 16.81 11.45 0.38
C TYR A 76 17.92 12.51 0.62
N LYS A 77 17.55 13.79 0.69
CA LYS A 77 18.47 14.89 1.01
C LYS A 77 18.68 15.07 2.51
N MET A 78 17.84 14.44 3.34
CA MET A 78 17.86 14.59 4.80
C MET A 78 18.72 13.49 5.45
N LYS A 79 19.70 13.89 6.27
CA LYS A 79 20.56 12.94 7.00
C LYS A 79 19.85 12.20 8.13
N SER A 80 18.68 12.69 8.53
CA SER A 80 17.90 12.14 9.65
C SER A 80 16.96 11.02 9.24
N PHE A 81 16.84 10.73 7.93
CA PHE A 81 16.04 9.65 7.40
C PHE A 81 16.88 8.51 6.88
N CYS A 82 16.37 7.30 7.07
CA CYS A 82 16.92 6.07 6.55
C CYS A 82 15.83 5.33 5.79
N MET A 83 16.13 4.89 4.58
CA MET A 83 15.26 4.03 3.79
C MET A 83 15.51 2.57 4.15
N ILE A 84 14.44 1.82 4.31
CA ILE A 84 14.46 0.36 4.48
C ILE A 84 13.56 -0.20 3.39
N GLU A 85 14.14 -0.97 2.48
CA GLU A 85 13.42 -1.65 1.41
C GLU A 85 13.20 -3.11 1.79
N PHE A 86 11.99 -3.60 1.56
CA PHE A 86 11.62 -5.00 1.67
C PHE A 86 11.54 -5.61 0.27
N ASP A 87 12.07 -6.81 0.13
CA ASP A 87 12.05 -7.55 -1.13
C ASP A 87 11.09 -8.76 -1.08
N GLN A 88 11.10 -9.54 -2.14
CA GLN A 88 10.26 -10.73 -2.28
C GLN A 88 10.52 -11.80 -1.19
N ASN A 89 11.70 -11.79 -0.54
CA ASN A 89 12.02 -12.73 0.53
C ASN A 89 11.39 -12.32 1.85
N ASP A 90 11.04 -11.05 1.99
CA ASP A 90 10.42 -10.48 3.19
C ASP A 90 8.88 -10.67 3.20
N ILE A 91 8.30 -11.27 2.15
CA ILE A 91 6.85 -11.49 2.05
C ILE A 91 6.38 -12.47 3.13
N VAL A 92 5.73 -11.94 4.17
CA VAL A 92 5.13 -12.71 5.28
C VAL A 92 3.63 -12.90 5.00
N ARG A 93 3.30 -13.76 4.05
CA ARG A 93 1.91 -14.08 3.66
C ARG A 93 1.76 -15.59 3.48
N SER A 94 0.51 -16.07 3.33
CA SER A 94 0.26 -17.47 2.99
C SER A 94 0.93 -17.84 1.66
N GLY A 95 1.21 -19.14 1.46
CA GLY A 95 1.87 -19.62 0.24
C GLY A 95 1.16 -19.17 -1.03
N LEU A 96 -0.17 -19.25 -1.06
CA LEU A 96 -0.98 -18.80 -2.19
C LEU A 96 -0.81 -17.29 -2.47
N VAL A 97 -0.87 -16.45 -1.44
CA VAL A 97 -0.74 -15.00 -1.61
C VAL A 97 0.67 -14.63 -2.06
N ARG A 98 1.68 -15.29 -1.53
CA ARG A 98 3.07 -15.09 -1.95
C ARG A 98 3.25 -15.46 -3.44
N GLU A 99 2.74 -16.63 -3.85
CA GLU A 99 2.79 -17.10 -5.24
C GLU A 99 2.09 -16.11 -6.19
N TYR A 100 0.92 -15.61 -5.80
CA TYR A 100 0.19 -14.59 -6.57
C TYR A 100 0.99 -13.28 -6.73
N ILE A 101 1.60 -12.77 -5.63
CA ILE A 101 2.39 -11.54 -5.68
C ILE A 101 3.59 -11.70 -6.61
N LEU A 102 4.29 -12.84 -6.54
CA LEU A 102 5.43 -13.12 -7.39
C LEU A 102 5.02 -13.19 -8.86
N ALA A 103 3.95 -13.92 -9.17
CA ALA A 103 3.42 -14.04 -10.52
C ALA A 103 2.94 -12.69 -11.08
N LYS A 104 2.34 -11.85 -10.24
CA LYS A 104 1.92 -10.49 -10.64
C LYS A 104 3.11 -9.60 -10.98
N ASN A 105 4.19 -9.69 -10.20
CA ASN A 105 5.38 -8.87 -10.42
C ASN A 105 6.20 -9.31 -11.66
N ASP A 106 6.02 -10.54 -12.12
CA ASP A 106 6.63 -11.06 -13.34
C ASP A 106 5.86 -10.65 -14.62
N LEU A 107 4.68 -10.03 -14.48
CA LEU A 107 3.93 -9.55 -15.64
C LEU A 107 4.57 -8.29 -16.21
N PRO A 108 4.79 -8.20 -17.55
CA PRO A 108 5.23 -6.98 -18.19
C PRO A 108 4.27 -5.82 -17.95
N ASP A 109 4.81 -4.59 -17.83
CA ASP A 109 4.01 -3.36 -17.61
C ASP A 109 2.91 -3.16 -18.67
N GLU A 110 3.14 -3.64 -19.89
CA GLU A 110 2.15 -3.62 -20.98
C GLU A 110 0.85 -4.35 -20.62
N TYR A 111 0.92 -5.39 -19.77
CA TYR A 111 -0.27 -6.11 -19.31
C TYR A 111 -1.08 -5.29 -18.32
N THR A 112 -0.46 -4.49 -17.48
CA THR A 112 -1.18 -3.65 -16.52
C THR A 112 -1.96 -2.52 -17.19
N GLU A 113 -1.48 -1.98 -18.31
CA GLU A 113 -2.22 -1.02 -19.13
C GLU A 113 -3.29 -1.70 -19.98
N PHE A 114 -2.96 -2.83 -20.60
CA PHE A 114 -3.89 -3.61 -21.42
C PHE A 114 -5.13 -4.07 -20.64
N TRP A 115 -4.95 -4.49 -19.38
CA TRP A 115 -6.04 -4.95 -18.53
C TRP A 115 -6.95 -3.82 -18.08
N ARG A 116 -6.43 -2.61 -17.96
CA ARG A 116 -7.22 -1.43 -17.60
C ARG A 116 -8.15 -0.99 -18.71
N ASP A 117 -7.77 -1.25 -19.96
CA ASP A 117 -8.51 -0.81 -21.14
C ASP A 117 -9.43 -1.90 -21.75
N ASN A 118 -9.30 -3.16 -21.34
CA ASN A 118 -10.02 -4.30 -21.93
C ASN A 118 -10.87 -5.07 -20.93
N THR A 119 -11.63 -4.38 -20.09
CA THR A 119 -12.52 -5.00 -19.09
C THR A 119 -13.54 -5.97 -19.74
N GLU A 120 -14.05 -5.64 -20.92
CA GLU A 120 -15.01 -6.46 -21.67
C GLU A 120 -14.47 -7.85 -22.05
N HIS A 121 -13.19 -7.96 -22.41
CA HIS A 121 -12.58 -9.26 -22.79
C HIS A 121 -12.45 -10.22 -21.59
N TYR A 122 -12.42 -9.70 -20.37
CA TYR A 122 -12.33 -10.50 -19.15
C TYR A 122 -13.67 -10.98 -18.65
N GLU A 123 -14.71 -10.20 -18.86
CA GLU A 123 -16.06 -10.63 -18.54
C GLU A 123 -16.40 -11.89 -19.34
N GLU A 124 -16.06 -11.96 -20.62
CA GLU A 124 -16.25 -13.16 -21.46
C GLU A 124 -15.42 -14.36 -20.96
N GLN A 125 -14.14 -14.17 -20.60
CA GLN A 125 -13.32 -15.26 -20.07
C GLN A 125 -13.75 -15.73 -18.69
N PHE A 126 -14.26 -14.82 -17.87
CA PHE A 126 -14.76 -15.16 -16.54
C PHE A 126 -16.07 -15.95 -16.62
N GLU A 127 -16.97 -15.58 -17.53
CA GLU A 127 -18.19 -16.35 -17.84
C GLU A 127 -17.86 -17.75 -18.35
N GLU A 128 -16.90 -17.89 -19.26
CA GLU A 128 -16.45 -19.19 -19.77
C GLU A 128 -15.82 -20.08 -18.65
N GLN A 129 -15.13 -19.50 -17.70
CA GLN A 129 -14.59 -20.24 -16.55
C GLN A 129 -15.68 -20.61 -15.53
N GLN A 130 -16.68 -19.78 -15.34
CA GLN A 130 -17.84 -20.12 -14.50
C GLN A 130 -18.63 -21.27 -15.08
N GLU A 131 -18.94 -21.26 -16.38
CA GLU A 131 -19.62 -22.39 -17.04
C GLU A 131 -18.83 -23.70 -16.92
N LYS A 132 -17.51 -23.66 -17.09
CA LYS A 132 -16.64 -24.83 -16.90
C LYS A 132 -16.64 -25.34 -15.46
N SER A 133 -16.68 -24.44 -14.47
CA SER A 133 -16.72 -24.80 -13.05
C SER A 133 -18.07 -25.36 -12.63
N GLU A 134 -19.16 -24.82 -13.15
CA GLU A 134 -20.53 -25.36 -12.94
C GLU A 134 -20.70 -26.74 -13.56
N GLY A 135 -20.23 -26.94 -14.79
CA GLY A 135 -20.21 -28.26 -15.43
C GLY A 135 -19.35 -29.30 -14.68
N PHE A 136 -18.26 -28.87 -14.04
CA PHE A 136 -17.45 -29.74 -13.19
C PHE A 136 -18.17 -30.11 -11.88
N LEU A 137 -18.88 -29.16 -11.27
CA LEU A 137 -19.66 -29.39 -10.06
C LEU A 137 -20.91 -30.25 -10.30
N GLU A 138 -21.55 -30.12 -11.47
CA GLU A 138 -22.66 -31.01 -11.85
C GLU A 138 -22.20 -32.46 -12.04
N ASN A 139 -21.04 -32.67 -12.66
CA ASN A 139 -20.45 -34.00 -12.81
C ASN A 139 -20.04 -34.65 -11.49
N LEU A 140 -19.67 -33.84 -10.45
CA LEU A 140 -19.37 -34.33 -9.11
C LEU A 140 -20.62 -34.76 -8.33
N LYS A 141 -21.81 -34.26 -8.68
CA LYS A 141 -23.08 -34.65 -8.03
C LYS A 141 -23.66 -35.99 -8.55
N LEU A 142 -23.04 -36.56 -9.58
CA LEU A 142 -23.47 -37.82 -10.20
C LEU A 142 -22.75 -39.05 -9.61
N PHE A 143 -21.91 -38.89 -8.59
CA PHE A 143 -21.28 -39.90 -7.76
C PHE A 143 -21.70 -39.74 -6.30
#